data_68c300c5edbc5d7b31c4cb10a372d77d
#
_entry.id   68c300c5edbc5d7b31c4cb10a372d77d
#
_cell.length_a   1.000
_cell.length_b   1.000
_cell.length_c   1.000
_cell.angle_alpha   90.00
_cell.angle_beta   90.00
_cell.angle_gamma   90.00
#
_symmetry.space_group_name_H-M   'P 1'
#
loop_
_entity.id
_entity.type
_entity.pdbx_description
1 polymer ?
#
loop_
_entity_poly.entity_id
_entity_poly.type
_entity_poly.pdbx_seq_one_letter_code
_entity_poly.pdbx_strand_id
1 'polypeptide(L)'
;LTEGKKQARTICLLVDDEAERVDLTENDLVFITNGGCVESTSIGSQDQPAVFNPTLRPGNGWDLWKKIAAQDEAFGRPEKFCSDPEQTNWMSATVTTLDERIVPYIQNICQRDPFSGRTVTGGIVTARDSGWLLSWTFNRQPQFRDQPKGQLVGWIYGLFSNTPGDYIKKPMRDCTGKEICMEWLYHLGGPE
;
A
#
# COMPACT_ATOMS: atom_id res chain seq x y z
N LEU A 1 32.01 -0.21 9.20
CA LEU A 1 32.04 -1.66 9.08
C LEU A 1 33.25 -2.20 9.86
N THR A 2 33.02 -3.09 10.79
CA THR A 2 34.09 -3.75 11.54
C THR A 2 34.10 -5.22 11.14
N GLU A 3 35.23 -5.72 10.60
CA GLU A 3 35.38 -7.11 10.15
C GLU A 3 34.27 -7.59 9.20
N GLY A 4 33.80 -6.72 8.30
CA GLY A 4 32.71 -7.02 7.37
C GLY A 4 31.30 -7.01 7.98
N LYS A 5 31.17 -6.72 9.27
CA LYS A 5 29.86 -6.60 9.94
C LYS A 5 29.43 -5.14 10.02
N LYS A 6 28.13 -4.91 9.85
CA LYS A 6 27.51 -3.59 10.03
C LYS A 6 27.25 -3.39 11.53
N GLN A 7 27.79 -2.33 12.10
CA GLN A 7 27.59 -1.97 13.51
C GLN A 7 27.08 -0.54 13.59
N ALA A 8 25.91 -0.35 14.19
CA ALA A 8 25.44 0.97 14.59
C ALA A 8 26.17 1.40 15.86
N ARG A 9 26.66 2.64 15.91
CA ARG A 9 27.37 3.20 17.08
C ARG A 9 26.65 4.37 17.68
N THR A 10 25.97 5.14 16.86
CA THR A 10 25.26 6.35 17.31
C THR A 10 24.01 6.52 16.45
N ILE A 11 22.90 6.87 17.08
CA ILE A 11 21.71 7.36 16.40
C ILE A 11 21.72 8.87 16.51
N CYS A 12 21.65 9.56 15.38
CA CYS A 12 21.51 11.02 15.32
C CYS A 12 20.05 11.34 15.04
N LEU A 13 19.43 12.10 15.92
CA LEU A 13 18.03 12.51 15.85
C LEU A 13 17.95 14.02 15.63
N LEU A 14 16.86 14.46 15.04
CA LEU A 14 16.44 15.86 15.03
C LEU A 14 15.09 15.91 15.74
N VAL A 15 15.07 16.51 16.94
CA VAL A 15 13.88 16.63 17.78
C VAL A 15 13.63 18.12 17.99
N ASP A 16 12.49 18.61 17.54
CA ASP A 16 12.13 20.03 17.62
C ASP A 16 13.22 20.99 17.07
N ASP A 17 13.82 20.59 15.93
CA ASP A 17 14.95 21.27 15.27
C ASP A 17 16.28 21.24 16.06
N GLU A 18 16.35 20.56 17.19
CA GLU A 18 17.58 20.33 17.94
C GLU A 18 18.20 18.97 17.63
N ALA A 19 19.52 18.96 17.43
CA ALA A 19 20.26 17.73 17.14
C ALA A 19 20.57 16.97 18.43
N GLU A 20 20.05 15.77 18.54
CA GLU A 20 20.32 14.85 19.64
C GLU A 20 21.14 13.63 19.16
N ARG A 21 21.90 13.06 20.07
CA ARG A 21 22.71 11.85 19.82
C ARG A 21 22.44 10.81 20.91
N VAL A 22 22.23 9.58 20.47
CA VAL A 22 22.13 8.40 21.34
C VAL A 22 23.29 7.49 21.01
N ASP A 23 24.25 7.37 21.92
CA ASP A 23 25.36 6.45 21.75
C ASP A 23 24.92 5.02 22.09
N LEU A 24 25.34 4.07 21.26
CA LEU A 24 24.95 2.68 21.33
C LEU A 24 26.12 1.82 21.83
N THR A 25 25.79 0.79 22.58
CA THR A 25 26.70 -0.22 23.09
C THR A 25 26.63 -1.50 22.25
N GLU A 26 27.49 -2.48 22.54
CA GLU A 26 27.48 -3.79 21.90
C GLU A 26 26.23 -4.63 22.25
N ASN A 27 25.49 -4.24 23.29
CA ASN A 27 24.27 -4.92 23.74
C ASN A 27 23.00 -4.33 23.11
N ASP A 28 23.12 -3.26 22.34
CA ASP A 28 21.99 -2.60 21.69
C ASP A 28 21.70 -3.21 20.31
N LEU A 29 20.42 -3.38 20.00
CA LEU A 29 19.94 -3.82 18.70
C LEU A 29 19.23 -2.67 18.00
N VAL A 30 19.66 -2.37 16.78
CA VAL A 30 19.04 -1.32 15.93
C VAL A 30 18.33 -1.97 14.76
N PHE A 31 17.02 -1.76 14.69
CA PHE A 31 16.19 -2.15 13.56
C PHE A 31 15.91 -0.93 12.72
N ILE A 32 16.29 -0.98 11.45
CA ILE A 32 16.09 0.11 10.50
C ILE A 32 15.07 -0.33 9.47
N THR A 33 13.95 0.38 9.40
CA THR A 33 13.02 0.28 8.28
C THR A 33 13.45 1.30 7.24
N ASN A 34 13.97 0.81 6.12
CA ASN A 34 14.27 1.66 4.97
C ASN A 34 12.97 2.25 4.41
N GLY A 35 13.06 3.28 3.56
CA GLY A 35 11.90 3.92 2.97
C GLY A 35 10.89 2.94 2.36
N GLY A 36 9.63 3.28 2.43
CA GLY A 36 8.51 2.49 1.92
C GLY A 36 7.72 3.24 0.86
N CYS A 37 7.09 2.51 -0.05
CA CYS A 37 6.27 3.07 -1.12
C CYS A 37 5.04 3.84 -0.61
N VAL A 38 4.76 3.80 0.69
CA VAL A 38 3.65 4.52 1.35
C VAL A 38 4.07 5.83 2.02
N GLU A 39 5.36 6.17 2.04
CA GLU A 39 5.85 7.32 2.80
C GLU A 39 5.37 8.69 2.30
N SER A 40 5.06 8.79 1.02
CA SER A 40 4.53 10.02 0.41
C SER A 40 3.05 9.90 0.03
N THR A 41 2.32 9.02 0.72
CA THR A 41 0.91 8.76 0.45
C THR A 41 0.06 10.02 0.61
N SER A 42 -0.83 10.23 -0.33
CA SER A 42 -1.96 11.15 -0.25
C SER A 42 -3.27 10.35 -0.15
N ILE A 43 -4.30 10.96 0.39
CA ILE A 43 -5.59 10.30 0.61
C ILE A 43 -6.63 10.98 -0.27
N GLY A 44 -7.37 10.20 -1.05
CA GLY A 44 -8.56 10.61 -1.76
C GLY A 44 -9.83 10.27 -0.99
N SER A 45 -10.96 10.47 -1.63
CA SER A 45 -12.27 10.16 -1.07
C SER A 45 -13.17 9.48 -2.10
N GLN A 46 -14.42 9.20 -1.71
CA GLN A 46 -15.44 8.68 -2.62
C GLN A 46 -15.60 9.55 -3.88
N ASP A 47 -15.47 10.88 -3.74
CA ASP A 47 -15.80 11.85 -4.77
C ASP A 47 -14.58 12.64 -5.29
N GLN A 48 -13.41 12.42 -4.72
CA GLN A 48 -12.18 13.11 -5.10
C GLN A 48 -11.01 12.14 -5.22
N PRO A 49 -10.22 12.21 -6.31
CA PRO A 49 -9.01 11.40 -6.42
C PRO A 49 -7.96 11.84 -5.38
N ALA A 50 -7.09 10.91 -5.03
CA ALA A 50 -5.89 11.24 -4.27
C ALA A 50 -4.94 12.07 -5.14
N VAL A 51 -4.32 13.10 -4.55
CA VAL A 51 -3.39 13.95 -5.29
C VAL A 51 -2.05 13.23 -5.43
N PHE A 52 -1.65 12.92 -6.65
CA PHE A 52 -0.32 12.36 -6.90
C PHE A 52 0.76 13.39 -6.58
N ASN A 53 1.74 12.99 -5.76
CA ASN A 53 2.89 13.81 -5.42
C ASN A 53 4.15 13.21 -6.06
N PRO A 54 4.73 13.85 -7.10
CA PRO A 54 5.94 13.36 -7.75
C PRO A 54 7.20 13.55 -6.91
N THR A 55 7.10 14.28 -5.80
CA THR A 55 8.25 14.63 -4.96
C THR A 55 8.21 13.86 -3.65
N LEU A 56 9.28 13.16 -3.33
CA LEU A 56 9.42 12.51 -2.04
C LEU A 56 9.51 13.56 -0.91
N ARG A 57 8.81 13.30 0.18
CA ARG A 57 8.91 14.16 1.37
C ARG A 57 10.31 14.06 1.98
N PRO A 58 10.95 15.19 2.33
CA PRO A 58 12.23 15.15 3.03
C PRO A 58 12.08 14.59 4.45
N GLY A 59 13.17 14.07 5.01
CA GLY A 59 13.22 13.57 6.39
C GLY A 59 12.53 12.23 6.63
N ASN A 60 12.19 11.50 5.57
CA ASN A 60 11.55 10.19 5.66
C ASN A 60 12.57 9.03 5.64
N GLY A 61 12.09 7.79 5.62
CA GLY A 61 12.94 6.60 5.59
C GLY A 61 13.80 6.48 4.34
N TRP A 62 13.40 7.07 3.20
CA TRP A 62 14.23 7.14 1.99
C TRP A 62 15.45 8.02 2.22
N ASP A 63 15.29 9.16 2.88
CA ASP A 63 16.42 10.05 3.22
C ASP A 63 17.36 9.39 4.21
N LEU A 64 16.83 8.66 5.18
CA LEU A 64 17.64 7.87 6.10
C LEU A 64 18.45 6.82 5.34
N TRP A 65 17.82 6.07 4.44
CA TRP A 65 18.51 5.05 3.65
C TRP A 65 19.56 5.66 2.73
N LYS A 66 19.29 6.78 2.07
CA LYS A 66 20.28 7.53 1.26
C LYS A 66 21.52 7.93 2.08
N LYS A 67 21.29 8.46 3.30
CA LYS A 67 22.38 8.83 4.22
C LYS A 67 23.21 7.63 4.67
N ILE A 68 22.57 6.50 4.91
CA ILE A 68 23.26 5.25 5.29
C ILE A 68 24.04 4.71 4.09
N ALA A 69 23.43 4.63 2.91
CA ALA A 69 24.04 4.12 1.70
C ALA A 69 25.22 4.98 1.21
N ALA A 70 25.21 6.28 1.49
CA ALA A 70 26.32 7.18 1.20
C ALA A 70 27.58 6.87 2.03
N GLN A 71 27.48 6.10 3.10
CA GLN A 71 28.62 5.71 3.93
C GLN A 71 29.36 4.48 3.38
N ASP A 72 28.64 3.56 2.77
CA ASP A 72 29.20 2.33 2.20
C ASP A 72 28.21 1.68 1.24
N GLU A 73 28.68 1.20 0.09
CA GLU A 73 27.85 0.54 -0.93
C GLU A 73 27.17 -0.76 -0.44
N ALA A 74 27.70 -1.38 0.62
CA ALA A 74 27.10 -2.56 1.25
C ALA A 74 25.71 -2.27 1.88
N PHE A 75 25.33 -1.02 2.03
CA PHE A 75 23.98 -0.62 2.49
C PHE A 75 22.94 -0.52 1.38
N GLY A 76 23.34 -0.83 0.13
CA GLY A 76 22.43 -0.93 -1.01
C GLY A 76 22.30 0.36 -1.82
N ARG A 77 21.27 0.39 -2.67
CA ARG A 77 21.07 1.44 -3.67
C ARG A 77 19.67 2.00 -3.60
N PRO A 78 19.39 2.94 -2.68
CA PRO A 78 18.05 3.51 -2.48
C PRO A 78 17.48 4.19 -3.72
N GLU A 79 18.31 4.80 -4.56
CA GLU A 79 17.91 5.46 -5.81
C GLU A 79 17.21 4.52 -6.79
N LYS A 80 17.48 3.22 -6.74
CA LYS A 80 16.77 2.22 -7.55
C LYS A 80 15.27 2.11 -7.21
N PHE A 81 14.89 2.56 -6.03
CA PHE A 81 13.54 2.42 -5.50
C PHE A 81 12.80 3.74 -5.39
N CYS A 82 13.50 4.85 -5.21
CA CYS A 82 12.89 6.13 -4.89
C CYS A 82 13.23 7.28 -5.85
N SER A 83 13.94 7.02 -6.96
CA SER A 83 14.30 8.09 -7.90
C SER A 83 13.18 8.50 -8.83
N ASP A 84 12.23 7.62 -9.08
CA ASP A 84 11.14 7.85 -10.03
C ASP A 84 9.77 7.44 -9.44
N PRO A 85 9.11 8.35 -8.71
CA PRO A 85 7.77 8.09 -8.16
C PRO A 85 6.71 7.77 -9.22
N GLU A 86 6.88 8.26 -10.46
CA GLU A 86 5.97 7.95 -11.56
C GLU A 86 5.95 6.46 -11.90
N GLN A 87 7.11 5.80 -11.81
CA GLN A 87 7.21 4.36 -12.07
C GLN A 87 6.94 3.49 -10.85
N THR A 88 7.12 4.02 -9.66
CA THR A 88 7.03 3.25 -8.42
C THR A 88 5.73 3.49 -7.65
N ASN A 89 4.88 4.41 -8.11
CA ASN A 89 3.60 4.64 -7.46
C ASN A 89 2.65 3.47 -7.67
N TRP A 90 1.81 3.26 -6.69
CA TRP A 90 0.69 2.34 -6.73
C TRP A 90 -0.47 2.94 -5.96
N MET A 91 -1.66 2.44 -6.17
CA MET A 91 -2.85 2.98 -5.53
C MET A 91 -3.67 1.87 -4.90
N SER A 92 -4.29 2.18 -3.76
CA SER A 92 -5.22 1.27 -3.11
C SER A 92 -6.45 2.00 -2.61
N ALA A 93 -7.51 1.23 -2.39
CA ALA A 93 -8.74 1.69 -1.78
C ALA A 93 -9.29 0.63 -0.81
N THR A 94 -9.94 1.08 0.24
CA THR A 94 -10.78 0.22 1.07
C THR A 94 -12.22 0.37 0.61
N VAL A 95 -12.84 -0.75 0.24
CA VAL A 95 -14.27 -0.80 -0.09
C VAL A 95 -15.03 -1.30 1.12
N THR A 96 -16.04 -0.54 1.49
CA THR A 96 -16.96 -0.89 2.59
C THR A 96 -18.39 -0.88 2.06
N THR A 97 -19.12 -1.96 2.22
CA THR A 97 -20.51 -2.07 1.76
C THR A 97 -21.40 -2.81 2.76
N LEU A 98 -22.66 -2.41 2.79
CA LEU A 98 -23.75 -3.13 3.46
C LEU A 98 -24.65 -3.85 2.45
N ASP A 99 -24.34 -3.76 1.15
CA ASP A 99 -25.14 -4.36 0.11
C ASP A 99 -24.76 -5.83 -0.09
N GLU A 100 -25.59 -6.71 0.42
CA GLU A 100 -25.38 -8.16 0.34
C GLU A 100 -25.44 -8.71 -1.09
N ARG A 101 -25.92 -7.95 -2.07
CA ARG A 101 -25.98 -8.38 -3.48
C ARG A 101 -24.59 -8.66 -4.06
N ILE A 102 -23.53 -8.12 -3.47
CA ILE A 102 -22.14 -8.40 -3.88
C ILE A 102 -21.66 -9.80 -3.47
N VAL A 103 -22.25 -10.39 -2.46
CA VAL A 103 -21.80 -11.67 -1.86
C VAL A 103 -21.71 -12.81 -2.88
N PRO A 104 -22.73 -13.04 -3.73
CA PRO A 104 -22.65 -14.12 -4.74
C PRO A 104 -21.47 -13.98 -5.71
N TYR A 105 -21.10 -12.76 -6.08
CA TYR A 105 -19.95 -12.49 -6.98
C TYR A 105 -18.63 -12.83 -6.30
N ILE A 106 -18.47 -12.45 -5.04
CA ILE A 106 -17.30 -12.81 -4.25
C ILE A 106 -17.24 -14.34 -4.08
N GLN A 107 -18.35 -14.99 -3.75
CA GLN A 107 -18.43 -16.43 -3.59
C GLN A 107 -18.10 -17.18 -4.89
N ASN A 108 -18.53 -16.66 -6.04
CA ASN A 108 -18.22 -17.27 -7.33
C ASN A 108 -16.71 -17.35 -7.60
N ILE A 109 -15.97 -16.30 -7.21
CA ILE A 109 -14.52 -16.26 -7.39
C ILE A 109 -13.78 -17.00 -6.28
N CYS A 110 -14.15 -16.74 -5.03
CA CYS A 110 -13.41 -17.23 -3.86
C CYS A 110 -13.88 -18.60 -3.36
N GLN A 111 -15.03 -19.08 -3.84
CA GLN A 111 -15.68 -20.32 -3.42
C GLN A 111 -15.95 -20.37 -1.90
N ARG A 112 -16.14 -19.22 -1.27
CA ARG A 112 -16.34 -19.07 0.17
C ARG A 112 -17.31 -17.92 0.47
N ASP A 113 -18.16 -18.14 1.47
CA ASP A 113 -19.00 -17.10 2.03
C ASP A 113 -18.15 -16.11 2.86
N PRO A 114 -18.18 -14.80 2.56
CA PRO A 114 -17.46 -13.78 3.32
C PRO A 114 -17.79 -13.79 4.81
N PHE A 115 -19.02 -14.16 5.18
CA PHE A 115 -19.50 -14.16 6.56
C PHE A 115 -19.34 -15.50 7.28
N SER A 116 -18.69 -16.49 6.66
CA SER A 116 -18.45 -17.81 7.27
C SER A 116 -17.50 -17.80 8.48
N GLY A 117 -16.91 -16.65 8.82
CA GLY A 117 -15.91 -16.53 9.89
C GLY A 117 -14.52 -17.07 9.50
N ARG A 118 -14.31 -17.40 8.23
CA ARG A 118 -13.04 -17.87 7.66
C ARG A 118 -12.44 -16.85 6.72
N THR A 119 -11.16 -16.96 6.41
CA THR A 119 -10.51 -16.16 5.36
C THR A 119 -11.20 -16.39 4.02
N VAL A 120 -11.61 -15.33 3.36
CA VAL A 120 -12.43 -15.40 2.14
C VAL A 120 -11.59 -15.71 0.92
N THR A 121 -10.62 -14.85 0.59
CA THR A 121 -9.79 -15.01 -0.60
C THR A 121 -8.67 -16.05 -0.42
N GLY A 122 -8.30 -16.39 0.80
CA GLY A 122 -7.15 -17.26 1.08
C GLY A 122 -5.81 -16.63 0.71
N GLY A 123 -5.82 -15.41 0.19
CA GLY A 123 -4.70 -14.63 -0.32
C GLY A 123 -5.23 -13.45 -1.12
N ILE A 124 -4.50 -13.07 -2.16
CA ILE A 124 -4.86 -11.97 -3.06
C ILE A 124 -5.43 -12.57 -4.36
N VAL A 125 -6.56 -12.03 -4.80
CA VAL A 125 -7.12 -12.28 -6.14
C VAL A 125 -6.62 -11.18 -7.07
N THR A 126 -6.11 -11.54 -8.23
CA THR A 126 -5.64 -10.59 -9.24
C THR A 126 -6.36 -10.80 -10.56
N ALA A 127 -6.98 -9.74 -11.09
CA ALA A 127 -7.49 -9.69 -12.44
C ALA A 127 -6.30 -9.50 -13.40
N ARG A 128 -5.83 -10.60 -14.00
CA ARG A 128 -4.59 -10.61 -14.81
C ARG A 128 -4.70 -9.76 -16.07
N ASP A 129 -5.91 -9.64 -16.61
CA ASP A 129 -6.19 -8.90 -17.83
C ASP A 129 -6.58 -7.45 -17.55
N SER A 130 -6.62 -7.04 -16.28
CA SER A 130 -6.90 -5.65 -15.90
C SER A 130 -5.77 -4.71 -16.32
N GLY A 131 -6.12 -3.61 -16.96
CA GLY A 131 -5.18 -2.53 -17.30
C GLY A 131 -4.47 -1.96 -16.07
N TRP A 132 -5.09 -2.03 -14.90
CA TRP A 132 -4.48 -1.62 -13.62
C TRP A 132 -3.70 -2.72 -12.92
N LEU A 133 -3.69 -3.95 -13.43
CA LEU A 133 -3.30 -5.16 -12.69
C LEU A 133 -4.01 -5.18 -11.34
N LEU A 134 -5.34 -5.02 -11.40
CA LEU A 134 -6.19 -4.84 -10.24
C LEU A 134 -6.20 -6.10 -9.38
N SER A 135 -5.97 -5.90 -8.10
CA SER A 135 -5.95 -6.97 -7.11
C SER A 135 -6.80 -6.62 -5.90
N TRP A 136 -7.34 -7.63 -5.25
CA TRP A 136 -8.14 -7.42 -4.03
C TRP A 136 -8.01 -8.58 -3.05
N THR A 137 -8.37 -8.29 -1.80
CA THR A 137 -8.46 -9.30 -0.76
C THR A 137 -9.60 -9.00 0.18
N PHE A 138 -10.26 -10.08 0.62
CA PHE A 138 -11.21 -10.07 1.72
C PHE A 138 -10.68 -10.95 2.84
N ASN A 139 -10.47 -10.34 3.98
CA ASN A 139 -10.17 -11.05 5.20
C ASN A 139 -11.45 -11.67 5.78
N ARG A 140 -11.30 -12.40 6.87
CA ARG A 140 -12.43 -12.90 7.65
C ARG A 140 -13.33 -11.73 8.07
N GLN A 141 -14.64 -11.85 7.86
CA GLN A 141 -15.62 -10.87 8.32
C GLN A 141 -16.30 -11.35 9.61
N PRO A 142 -16.52 -10.49 10.60
CA PRO A 142 -16.07 -9.11 10.66
C PRO A 142 -14.55 -9.01 10.78
N GLN A 143 -13.95 -8.01 10.12
CA GLN A 143 -12.53 -7.72 10.20
C GLN A 143 -12.17 -6.91 11.45
N PHE A 144 -13.09 -6.05 11.88
CA PHE A 144 -12.94 -5.18 13.03
C PHE A 144 -13.97 -5.51 14.11
N ARG A 145 -13.61 -5.24 15.38
CA ARG A 145 -14.49 -5.52 16.54
C ARG A 145 -15.87 -4.87 16.40
N ASP A 146 -15.90 -3.61 16.03
CA ASP A 146 -17.12 -2.79 15.99
C ASP A 146 -17.72 -2.70 14.57
N GLN A 147 -17.32 -3.61 13.68
CA GLN A 147 -17.86 -3.68 12.32
C GLN A 147 -19.34 -4.08 12.39
N PRO A 148 -20.26 -3.29 11.79
CA PRO A 148 -21.68 -3.61 11.77
C PRO A 148 -21.96 -4.99 11.15
N LYS A 149 -23.00 -5.66 11.65
CA LYS A 149 -23.43 -6.94 11.08
C LYS A 149 -23.84 -6.76 9.63
N GLY A 150 -23.37 -7.66 8.76
CA GLY A 150 -23.63 -7.60 7.32
C GLY A 150 -22.73 -6.63 6.56
N GLN A 151 -21.93 -5.84 7.24
CA GLN A 151 -20.92 -5.01 6.58
C GLN A 151 -19.78 -5.86 6.05
N LEU A 152 -19.38 -5.62 4.82
CA LEU A 152 -18.25 -6.24 4.18
C LEU A 152 -17.17 -5.20 3.93
N VAL A 153 -15.95 -5.54 4.31
CA VAL A 153 -14.76 -4.68 4.13
C VAL A 153 -13.73 -5.43 3.28
N GLY A 154 -13.32 -4.84 2.18
CA GLY A 154 -12.30 -5.37 1.28
C GLY A 154 -11.23 -4.34 0.99
N TRP A 155 -10.05 -4.81 0.63
CA TRP A 155 -8.94 -3.99 0.18
C TRP A 155 -8.66 -4.28 -1.29
N ILE A 156 -8.56 -3.20 -2.08
CA ILE A 156 -8.31 -3.22 -3.51
C ILE A 156 -7.03 -2.44 -3.77
N TYR A 157 -6.21 -2.89 -4.72
CA TYR A 157 -5.07 -2.09 -5.18
C TYR A 157 -4.76 -2.37 -6.65
N GLY A 158 -4.16 -1.38 -7.31
CA GLY A 158 -3.63 -1.49 -8.65
C GLY A 158 -2.14 -1.13 -8.67
N LEU A 159 -1.36 -1.94 -9.38
CA LEU A 159 0.08 -1.73 -9.51
C LEU A 159 0.42 -0.90 -10.75
N PHE A 160 -0.43 -0.91 -11.77
CA PHE A 160 -0.27 -0.11 -12.99
C PHE A 160 -1.17 1.12 -12.94
N SER A 161 -0.96 1.97 -11.93
CA SER A 161 -1.82 3.11 -11.62
C SER A 161 -1.84 4.19 -12.73
N ASN A 162 -0.88 4.16 -13.66
CA ASN A 162 -0.75 5.10 -14.77
C ASN A 162 -1.45 4.62 -16.06
N THR A 163 -1.90 3.37 -16.13
CA THR A 163 -2.62 2.83 -17.29
C THR A 163 -4.12 3.02 -17.16
N PRO A 164 -4.85 3.19 -18.29
CA PRO A 164 -6.30 3.24 -18.26
C PRO A 164 -6.93 1.93 -17.76
N GLY A 165 -8.00 2.05 -17.00
CA GLY A 165 -8.85 0.92 -16.61
C GLY A 165 -9.65 0.36 -17.80
N ASP A 166 -10.22 -0.82 -17.61
CA ASP A 166 -10.98 -1.50 -18.66
C ASP A 166 -12.42 -0.99 -18.77
N TYR A 167 -13.02 -0.59 -17.66
CA TYR A 167 -14.37 -0.01 -17.61
C TYR A 167 -14.30 1.53 -17.55
N ILE A 168 -13.59 2.08 -16.60
CA ILE A 168 -13.51 3.55 -16.38
C ILE A 168 -12.69 4.26 -17.47
N LYS A 169 -11.81 3.56 -18.18
CA LYS A 169 -10.98 4.14 -19.26
C LYS A 169 -10.07 5.29 -18.82
N LYS A 170 -9.72 5.35 -17.55
CA LYS A 170 -8.94 6.40 -16.89
C LYS A 170 -7.80 5.77 -16.08
N PRO A 171 -6.63 6.41 -15.94
CA PRO A 171 -5.60 5.94 -15.02
C PRO A 171 -6.14 5.85 -13.58
N MET A 172 -5.79 4.79 -12.86
CA MET A 172 -6.30 4.58 -11.51
C MET A 172 -5.95 5.75 -10.59
N ARG A 173 -4.76 6.33 -10.75
CA ARG A 173 -4.32 7.48 -9.94
C ARG A 173 -5.17 8.74 -10.09
N ASP A 174 -5.91 8.84 -11.20
CA ASP A 174 -6.78 10.00 -11.49
C ASP A 174 -8.25 9.70 -11.12
N CYS A 175 -8.52 8.51 -10.57
CA CYS A 175 -9.86 8.07 -10.24
C CYS A 175 -10.28 8.48 -8.83
N THR A 176 -11.56 8.79 -8.69
CA THR A 176 -12.25 8.89 -7.40
C THR A 176 -12.44 7.50 -6.79
N GLY A 177 -12.72 7.41 -5.50
CA GLY A 177 -13.05 6.15 -4.85
C GLY A 177 -14.24 5.45 -5.49
N LYS A 178 -15.24 6.21 -5.93
CA LYS A 178 -16.40 5.68 -6.67
C LYS A 178 -15.98 5.02 -7.98
N GLU A 179 -15.15 5.66 -8.77
CA GLU A 179 -14.66 5.12 -10.05
C GLU A 179 -13.82 3.85 -9.84
N ILE A 180 -12.98 3.82 -8.81
CA ILE A 180 -12.20 2.63 -8.45
C ILE A 180 -13.14 1.46 -8.08
N CYS A 181 -14.19 1.75 -7.31
CA CYS A 181 -15.18 0.75 -6.95
C CYS A 181 -15.92 0.21 -8.17
N MET A 182 -16.30 1.06 -9.13
CA MET A 182 -16.97 0.65 -10.37
C MET A 182 -16.07 -0.25 -11.22
N GLU A 183 -14.80 0.09 -11.39
CA GLU A 183 -13.82 -0.74 -12.09
C GLU A 183 -13.68 -2.11 -11.42
N TRP A 184 -13.60 -2.14 -10.10
CA TRP A 184 -13.53 -3.38 -9.37
C TRP A 184 -14.78 -4.25 -9.52
N LEU A 185 -15.99 -3.65 -9.46
CA LEU A 185 -17.25 -4.36 -9.68
C LEU A 185 -17.34 -4.97 -11.08
N TYR A 186 -16.83 -4.27 -12.08
CA TYR A 186 -16.72 -4.80 -13.45
C TYR A 186 -15.88 -6.08 -13.48
N HIS A 187 -14.69 -6.08 -12.87
CA HIS A 187 -13.82 -7.26 -12.79
C HIS A 187 -14.36 -8.37 -11.89
N LEU A 188 -15.24 -8.03 -10.97
CA LEU A 188 -15.95 -9.02 -10.15
C LEU A 188 -17.08 -9.73 -10.93
N GLY A 189 -17.44 -9.22 -12.12
CA GLY A 189 -18.59 -9.67 -12.88
C GLY A 189 -19.92 -9.22 -12.26
N GLY A 190 -19.88 -8.15 -11.50
CA GLY A 190 -21.06 -7.53 -10.88
C GLY A 190 -21.98 -6.87 -11.91
N PRO A 191 -23.24 -6.56 -11.54
CA PRO A 191 -24.12 -5.77 -12.39
C PRO A 191 -23.57 -4.35 -12.56
N GLU A 192 -23.77 -3.81 -13.74
CA GLU A 192 -23.47 -2.42 -14.09
C GLU A 192 -24.27 -1.42 -13.25
#